data_9784f71431ae7d43ebfab4f3a5fd8465
#
_entry.id   9784f71431ae7d43ebfab4f3a5fd8465
#
_cell.length_a   1.000
_cell.length_b   1.000
_cell.length_c   1.000
_cell.angle_alpha   90.00
_cell.angle_beta   90.00
_cell.angle_gamma   90.00
#
_symmetry.space_group_name_H-M   'P 1'
#
loop_
_entity.id
_entity.type
_entity.pdbx_description
1 polymer ?
#
loop_
_entity_poly.entity_id
_entity_poly.type
_entity_poly.pdbx_seq_one_letter_code
_entity_poly.pdbx_strand_id
1 'polypeptide(L)'
;MSVNPIPEGFHSITPYLGIDKAAEAIEFYKKAFDATEVMRLDMPDGKIGHAELRIGDSAIMMASPCAEMSFGSPGKEPPSVCLHLYVQDVDKQFAQAIKAGGIAVSEPKDQFYGDRSGTLKDPFGHVWFLATRKEELTEEQIRQRAADLFKQG
;
A
#
# COMPACT_ATOMS: atom_id res chain seq x y z
N MET A 1 6.24 35.17 -7.52
CA MET A 1 5.07 34.46 -7.01
C MET A 1 5.49 33.40 -6.01
N SER A 2 4.77 33.34 -4.91
CA SER A 2 5.02 32.27 -3.93
C SER A 2 4.44 30.96 -4.44
N VAL A 3 5.15 29.89 -4.18
CA VAL A 3 4.75 28.52 -4.52
C VAL A 3 4.39 27.79 -3.22
N ASN A 4 3.31 27.04 -3.25
CA ASN A 4 2.96 26.23 -2.08
C ASN A 4 4.07 25.20 -1.86
N PRO A 5 4.71 25.18 -0.68
CA PRO A 5 5.82 24.24 -0.44
C PRO A 5 5.40 22.77 -0.46
N ILE A 6 4.12 22.46 -0.25
CA ILE A 6 3.58 21.11 -0.40
C ILE A 6 2.71 21.12 -1.66
N PRO A 7 3.05 20.30 -2.68
CA PRO A 7 2.27 20.29 -3.92
C PRO A 7 0.81 19.89 -3.68
N GLU A 8 -0.08 20.41 -4.49
CA GLU A 8 -1.50 20.07 -4.41
C GLU A 8 -1.68 18.55 -4.57
N GLY A 9 -2.51 17.97 -3.72
CA GLY A 9 -2.78 16.53 -3.72
C GLY A 9 -1.77 15.69 -2.99
N PHE A 10 -0.73 16.32 -2.41
CA PHE A 10 0.25 15.62 -1.59
C PHE A 10 0.08 16.00 -0.11
N HIS A 11 0.48 15.07 0.74
CA HIS A 11 0.59 15.30 2.18
C HIS A 11 2.08 15.40 2.54
N SER A 12 2.38 15.67 3.81
CA SER A 12 3.78 15.83 4.25
C SER A 12 4.61 14.57 4.01
N ILE A 13 3.99 13.38 4.13
CA ILE A 13 4.68 12.11 3.91
C ILE A 13 4.08 11.44 2.68
N THR A 14 4.93 11.04 1.75
CA THR A 14 4.55 10.27 0.57
C THR A 14 5.42 9.02 0.51
N PRO A 15 4.85 7.81 0.50
CA PRO A 15 5.64 6.60 0.30
C PRO A 15 6.35 6.64 -1.06
N TYR A 16 7.61 6.23 -1.07
CA TYR A 16 8.39 6.10 -2.30
C TYR A 16 8.87 4.66 -2.39
N LEU A 17 8.37 3.92 -3.37
CA LEU A 17 8.61 2.48 -3.50
C LEU A 17 9.73 2.21 -4.51
N GLY A 18 10.70 1.38 -4.12
CA GLY A 18 11.69 0.84 -5.04
C GLY A 18 11.16 -0.47 -5.61
N ILE A 19 11.05 -0.58 -6.92
CA ILE A 19 10.52 -1.76 -7.58
C ILE A 19 11.29 -1.99 -8.88
N ASP A 20 12.00 -3.10 -8.99
CA ASP A 20 12.78 -3.42 -10.19
C ASP A 20 11.90 -3.41 -11.44
N LYS A 21 10.71 -3.97 -11.34
CA LYS A 21 9.75 -4.02 -12.44
C LYS A 21 8.66 -2.96 -12.26
N ALA A 22 9.08 -1.70 -12.14
CA ALA A 22 8.17 -0.61 -11.81
C ALA A 22 7.07 -0.40 -12.86
N ALA A 23 7.36 -0.59 -14.14
CA ALA A 23 6.33 -0.45 -15.18
C ALA A 23 5.21 -1.49 -15.01
N GLU A 24 5.58 -2.73 -14.68
CA GLU A 24 4.59 -3.79 -14.41
C GLU A 24 3.83 -3.50 -13.10
N ALA A 25 4.51 -2.94 -12.11
CA ALA A 25 3.90 -2.58 -10.84
C ALA A 25 2.81 -1.52 -11.00
N ILE A 26 3.03 -0.53 -11.85
CA ILE A 26 2.04 0.50 -12.15
C ILE A 26 0.76 -0.15 -12.68
N GLU A 27 0.87 -1.08 -13.62
CA GLU A 27 -0.28 -1.77 -14.17
C GLU A 27 -0.98 -2.66 -13.12
N PHE A 28 -0.19 -3.32 -12.27
CA PHE A 28 -0.76 -4.10 -11.15
C PHE A 28 -1.57 -3.20 -10.21
N TYR A 29 -1.02 -2.07 -9.78
CA TYR A 29 -1.71 -1.20 -8.83
C TYR A 29 -2.99 -0.57 -9.44
N LYS A 30 -3.00 -0.31 -10.73
CA LYS A 30 -4.22 0.12 -11.43
C LYS A 30 -5.31 -0.95 -11.33
N LYS A 31 -4.96 -2.20 -11.56
CA LYS A 31 -5.92 -3.32 -11.54
C LYS A 31 -6.32 -3.72 -10.12
N ALA A 32 -5.35 -3.75 -9.20
CA ALA A 32 -5.55 -4.24 -7.85
C ALA A 32 -6.24 -3.23 -6.95
N PHE A 33 -5.86 -1.95 -7.05
CA PHE A 33 -6.24 -0.91 -6.11
C PHE A 33 -6.90 0.31 -6.76
N ASP A 34 -7.25 0.20 -8.04
CA ASP A 34 -7.86 1.30 -8.81
C ASP A 34 -6.97 2.55 -8.83
N ALA A 35 -5.65 2.35 -8.87
CA ALA A 35 -4.69 3.44 -8.91
C ALA A 35 -4.81 4.22 -10.21
N THR A 36 -4.59 5.53 -10.12
CA THR A 36 -4.51 6.43 -11.27
C THR A 36 -3.07 6.87 -11.44
N GLU A 37 -2.54 6.75 -12.65
CA GLU A 37 -1.21 7.24 -12.97
C GLU A 37 -1.26 8.76 -13.14
N VAL A 38 -0.44 9.48 -12.38
CA VAL A 38 -0.37 10.95 -12.43
C VAL A 38 0.73 11.40 -13.38
N MET A 39 1.91 10.80 -13.25
CA MET A 39 3.02 11.07 -14.17
C MET A 39 3.98 9.90 -14.19
N ARG A 40 4.78 9.84 -15.23
CA ARG A 40 5.80 8.82 -15.43
C ARG A 40 6.97 9.39 -16.22
N LEU A 41 8.18 9.09 -15.77
CA LEU A 41 9.41 9.37 -16.50
C LEU A 41 10.04 8.04 -16.91
N ASP A 42 9.87 7.68 -18.18
CA ASP A 42 10.51 6.48 -18.73
C ASP A 42 11.96 6.77 -19.04
N MET A 43 12.83 5.81 -18.72
CA MET A 43 14.25 5.88 -19.07
C MET A 43 14.49 5.17 -20.41
N PRO A 44 15.59 5.51 -21.12
CA PRO A 44 15.86 4.90 -22.43
C PRO A 44 15.99 3.37 -22.39
N ASP A 45 16.35 2.79 -21.24
CA ASP A 45 16.49 1.33 -21.08
C ASP A 45 15.17 0.63 -20.73
N GLY A 46 14.04 1.36 -20.73
CA GLY A 46 12.73 0.81 -20.41
C GLY A 46 12.41 0.80 -18.92
N LYS A 47 13.34 1.22 -18.07
CA LYS A 47 13.09 1.35 -16.63
C LYS A 47 12.33 2.63 -16.33
N ILE A 48 11.74 2.68 -15.16
CA ILE A 48 11.02 3.87 -14.67
C ILE A 48 11.97 4.69 -13.81
N GLY A 49 12.26 5.92 -14.24
CA GLY A 49 13.09 6.85 -13.47
C GLY A 49 12.31 7.47 -12.32
N HIS A 50 11.01 7.67 -12.52
CA HIS A 50 10.10 8.19 -11.49
C HIS A 50 8.66 8.00 -11.96
N ALA A 51 7.78 7.65 -11.04
CA ALA A 51 6.34 7.63 -11.33
C ALA A 51 5.56 8.05 -10.09
N GLU A 52 4.41 8.63 -10.32
CA GLU A 52 3.48 9.03 -9.29
C GLU A 52 2.11 8.43 -9.59
N LEU A 53 1.54 7.77 -8.60
CA LEU A 53 0.20 7.20 -8.67
C LEU A 53 -0.65 7.79 -7.56
N ARG A 54 -1.96 7.74 -7.78
CA ARG A 54 -2.92 8.09 -6.75
C ARG A 54 -3.81 6.89 -6.46
N ILE A 55 -3.93 6.55 -5.18
CA ILE A 55 -4.82 5.49 -4.69
C ILE A 55 -5.73 6.14 -3.66
N GLY A 56 -7.03 6.19 -3.92
CA GLY A 56 -7.95 6.91 -3.05
C GLY A 56 -7.57 8.38 -2.94
N ASP A 57 -7.34 8.85 -1.72
CA ASP A 57 -6.92 10.23 -1.44
C ASP A 57 -5.40 10.39 -1.31
N SER A 58 -4.63 9.33 -1.54
CA SER A 58 -3.21 9.31 -1.24
C SER A 58 -2.36 9.17 -2.49
N ALA A 59 -1.22 9.87 -2.49
CA ALA A 59 -0.21 9.76 -3.53
C ALA A 59 0.85 8.76 -3.10
N ILE A 60 1.35 7.98 -4.05
CA ILE A 60 2.56 7.18 -3.89
C ILE A 60 3.50 7.47 -5.04
N MET A 61 4.78 7.35 -4.77
CA MET A 61 5.84 7.49 -5.77
C MET A 61 6.56 6.17 -5.93
N MET A 62 7.19 5.96 -7.06
CA MET A 62 7.99 4.75 -7.29
C MET A 62 9.01 4.96 -8.39
N ALA A 63 10.02 4.12 -8.37
CA ALA A 63 11.04 4.08 -9.40
C ALA A 63 11.67 2.69 -9.45
N SER A 64 12.27 2.38 -10.61
CA SER A 64 13.21 1.26 -10.71
C SER A 64 14.48 1.71 -10.00
N PRO A 65 14.94 1.02 -8.95
CA PRO A 65 16.09 1.49 -8.17
C PRO A 65 17.38 1.54 -9.01
N CYS A 66 18.23 2.48 -8.67
CA CYS A 66 19.57 2.57 -9.21
C CYS A 66 20.57 2.80 -8.07
N ALA A 67 21.86 2.67 -8.35
CA ALA A 67 22.90 2.72 -7.33
C ALA A 67 22.90 4.01 -6.49
N GLU A 68 22.48 5.13 -7.08
CA GLU A 68 22.47 6.44 -6.42
C GLU A 68 21.29 6.64 -5.46
N MET A 69 20.28 5.76 -5.48
CA MET A 69 19.04 6.00 -4.73
C MET A 69 19.07 5.60 -3.26
N SER A 70 20.04 4.87 -2.79
CA SER A 70 20.14 4.43 -1.39
C SER A 70 18.98 3.59 -0.87
N PHE A 71 18.09 3.12 -1.75
CA PHE A 71 17.03 2.15 -1.45
C PHE A 71 16.84 1.24 -2.65
N GLY A 72 16.22 0.09 -2.42
CA GLY A 72 16.09 -0.93 -3.46
C GLY A 72 14.73 -1.56 -3.50
N SER A 73 14.60 -2.53 -4.39
CA SER A 73 13.41 -3.38 -4.47
C SER A 73 13.40 -4.36 -3.29
N PRO A 74 12.22 -4.81 -2.81
CA PRO A 74 12.16 -5.82 -1.74
C PRO A 74 12.89 -7.10 -2.15
N GLY A 75 13.60 -7.67 -1.18
CA GLY A 75 14.31 -8.92 -1.35
C GLY A 75 13.51 -10.11 -0.82
N LYS A 76 14.23 -11.15 -0.40
CA LYS A 76 13.61 -12.37 0.16
C LYS A 76 13.06 -12.16 1.57
N GLU A 77 13.67 -11.26 2.33
CA GLU A 77 13.24 -10.96 3.69
C GLU A 77 12.01 -10.07 3.67
N PRO A 78 11.13 -10.18 4.67
CA PRO A 78 9.98 -9.29 4.76
C PRO A 78 10.42 -7.82 4.80
N PRO A 79 9.75 -6.93 4.06
CA PRO A 79 10.09 -5.51 4.11
C PRO A 79 9.78 -4.92 5.49
N SER A 80 10.57 -3.94 5.91
CA SER A 80 10.39 -3.27 7.20
C SER A 80 9.24 -2.27 7.21
N VAL A 81 8.71 -1.92 6.03
CA VAL A 81 7.57 -1.01 5.88
C VAL A 81 6.51 -1.72 5.06
N CYS A 82 5.27 -1.60 5.48
CA CYS A 82 4.12 -2.06 4.72
C CYS A 82 3.20 -0.88 4.43
N LEU A 83 2.29 -1.05 3.49
CA LEU A 83 1.31 -0.02 3.14
C LEU A 83 -0.05 -0.46 3.68
N HIS A 84 -0.67 0.40 4.47
CA HIS A 84 -1.98 0.13 5.05
C HIS A 84 -3.01 0.96 4.29
N LEU A 85 -3.88 0.30 3.55
CA LEU A 85 -4.84 0.93 2.66
C LEU A 85 -6.27 0.74 3.20
N TYR A 86 -6.93 1.84 3.57
CA TYR A 86 -8.34 1.81 3.89
C TYR A 86 -9.17 1.88 2.62
N VAL A 87 -10.14 0.98 2.49
CA VAL A 87 -11.03 0.88 1.32
C VAL A 87 -12.48 0.76 1.78
N GLN A 88 -13.42 1.03 0.88
CA GLN A 88 -14.85 0.99 1.18
C GLN A 88 -15.35 -0.44 1.50
N ASP A 89 -14.84 -1.42 0.77
CA ASP A 89 -15.23 -2.82 0.90
C ASP A 89 -14.00 -3.70 0.78
N VAL A 90 -13.45 -4.11 1.93
CA VAL A 90 -12.19 -4.86 1.97
C VAL A 90 -12.30 -6.22 1.29
N ASP A 91 -13.44 -6.91 1.42
CA ASP A 91 -13.59 -8.23 0.79
C ASP A 91 -13.53 -8.12 -0.72
N LYS A 92 -14.22 -7.16 -1.29
CA LYS A 92 -14.24 -6.91 -2.73
C LYS A 92 -12.87 -6.47 -3.24
N GLN A 93 -12.23 -5.51 -2.55
CA GLN A 93 -10.93 -4.99 -2.97
C GLN A 93 -9.84 -6.05 -2.86
N PHE A 94 -9.87 -6.85 -1.80
CA PHE A 94 -8.93 -7.94 -1.61
C PHE A 94 -9.05 -8.97 -2.75
N ALA A 95 -10.28 -9.39 -3.07
CA ALA A 95 -10.52 -10.33 -4.17
C ALA A 95 -10.03 -9.76 -5.50
N GLN A 96 -10.26 -8.48 -5.74
CA GLN A 96 -9.78 -7.79 -6.95
C GLN A 96 -8.26 -7.80 -7.04
N ALA A 97 -7.57 -7.54 -5.93
CA ALA A 97 -6.11 -7.53 -5.87
C ALA A 97 -5.53 -8.92 -6.10
N ILE A 98 -6.14 -9.96 -5.53
CA ILE A 98 -5.71 -11.35 -5.75
C ILE A 98 -5.90 -11.73 -7.22
N LYS A 99 -7.03 -11.38 -7.80
CA LYS A 99 -7.29 -11.63 -9.22
C LYS A 99 -6.28 -10.94 -10.12
N ALA A 100 -5.80 -9.77 -9.73
CA ALA A 100 -4.80 -9.00 -10.48
C ALA A 100 -3.40 -9.62 -10.38
N GLY A 101 -3.16 -10.54 -9.46
CA GLY A 101 -1.87 -11.21 -9.28
C GLY A 101 -1.27 -11.11 -7.88
N GLY A 102 -1.98 -10.49 -6.94
CA GLY A 102 -1.55 -10.42 -5.54
C GLY A 102 -1.54 -11.79 -4.88
N ILE A 103 -0.74 -11.93 -3.85
CA ILE A 103 -0.55 -13.18 -3.11
C ILE A 103 -1.18 -13.01 -1.72
N ALA A 104 -2.20 -13.80 -1.40
CA ALA A 104 -2.85 -13.72 -0.10
C ALA A 104 -1.90 -14.18 1.01
N VAL A 105 -1.77 -13.38 2.04
CA VAL A 105 -1.05 -13.73 3.27
C VAL A 105 -2.05 -14.06 4.37
N SER A 106 -3.10 -13.22 4.51
CA SER A 106 -4.17 -13.44 5.47
C SER A 106 -5.47 -12.92 4.87
N GLU A 107 -6.47 -13.78 4.76
CA GLU A 107 -7.78 -13.40 4.24
C GLU A 107 -8.44 -12.34 5.13
N PRO A 108 -9.31 -11.49 4.57
CA PRO A 108 -10.04 -10.50 5.37
C PRO A 108 -10.84 -11.15 6.50
N LYS A 109 -10.68 -10.60 7.69
CA LYS A 109 -11.45 -11.02 8.87
C LYS A 109 -11.64 -9.83 9.80
N ASP A 110 -12.65 -9.94 10.65
CA ASP A 110 -12.92 -8.92 11.65
C ASP A 110 -11.83 -8.95 12.73
N GLN A 111 -11.25 -7.79 13.01
CA GLN A 111 -10.22 -7.63 14.01
C GLN A 111 -10.82 -7.07 15.30
N PHE A 112 -10.17 -7.33 16.42
CA PHE A 112 -10.65 -6.87 17.73
C PHE A 112 -10.74 -5.35 17.83
N TYR A 113 -9.93 -4.64 17.05
CA TYR A 113 -9.84 -3.18 17.10
C TYR A 113 -10.85 -2.47 16.19
N GLY A 114 -11.80 -3.19 15.62
CA GLY A 114 -12.92 -2.59 14.91
C GLY A 114 -12.81 -2.55 13.40
N ASP A 115 -11.68 -2.95 12.85
CA ASP A 115 -11.51 -3.06 11.40
C ASP A 115 -11.77 -4.48 10.92
N ARG A 116 -12.19 -4.61 9.67
CA ARG A 116 -12.10 -5.86 8.95
C ARG A 116 -10.91 -5.72 8.01
N SER A 117 -9.92 -6.58 8.13
CA SER A 117 -8.67 -6.41 7.37
C SER A 117 -8.09 -7.73 6.90
N GLY A 118 -7.38 -7.66 5.77
CA GLY A 118 -6.60 -8.75 5.22
C GLY A 118 -5.24 -8.25 4.80
N THR A 119 -4.31 -9.17 4.60
CA THR A 119 -2.94 -8.87 4.21
C THR A 119 -2.62 -9.59 2.91
N LEU A 120 -2.03 -8.88 1.97
CA LEU A 120 -1.54 -9.48 0.74
C LEU A 120 -0.14 -8.95 0.44
N LYS A 121 0.56 -9.69 -0.39
CA LYS A 121 1.86 -9.31 -0.93
C LYS A 121 1.68 -9.05 -2.42
N ASP A 122 2.22 -7.94 -2.90
CA ASP A 122 2.17 -7.72 -4.34
C ASP A 122 3.23 -8.59 -5.04
N PRO A 123 3.15 -8.73 -6.38
CA PRO A 123 4.11 -9.58 -7.10
C PRO A 123 5.56 -9.09 -7.02
N PHE A 124 5.78 -7.89 -6.48
CA PHE A 124 7.09 -7.23 -6.44
C PHE A 124 7.71 -7.26 -5.04
N GLY A 125 6.99 -7.80 -4.05
CA GLY A 125 7.50 -8.01 -2.71
C GLY A 125 7.04 -7.01 -1.65
N HIS A 126 6.29 -5.98 -2.02
CA HIS A 126 5.72 -5.06 -1.03
C HIS A 126 4.48 -5.68 -0.38
N VAL A 127 4.31 -5.40 0.91
CA VAL A 127 3.21 -5.93 1.71
C VAL A 127 2.16 -4.86 1.90
N TRP A 128 0.89 -5.24 1.72
CA TRP A 128 -0.26 -4.36 1.81
C TRP A 128 -1.26 -4.92 2.82
N PHE A 129 -1.65 -4.09 3.77
CA PHE A 129 -2.83 -4.34 4.60
C PHE A 129 -4.00 -3.61 3.96
N LEU A 130 -5.08 -4.32 3.70
CA LEU A 130 -6.33 -3.70 3.25
C LEU A 130 -7.34 -3.76 4.38
N ALA A 131 -8.03 -2.67 4.64
CA ALA A 131 -8.97 -2.61 5.76
C ALA A 131 -10.19 -1.77 5.43
N THR A 132 -11.30 -2.14 6.05
CA THR A 132 -12.51 -1.34 6.13
C THR A 132 -12.86 -1.19 7.60
N ARG A 133 -13.02 0.04 8.06
CA ARG A 133 -13.44 0.28 9.43
C ARG A 133 -14.90 -0.12 9.59
N LYS A 134 -15.18 -1.03 10.53
CA LYS A 134 -16.55 -1.53 10.80
C LYS A 134 -17.16 -0.96 12.05
N GLU A 135 -16.33 -0.65 13.04
CA GLU A 135 -16.78 -0.14 14.33
C GLU A 135 -15.99 1.10 14.70
N GLU A 136 -16.64 2.06 15.33
CA GLU A 136 -15.97 3.19 15.93
C GLU A 136 -15.76 2.89 17.41
N LEU A 137 -14.52 2.56 17.78
CA LEU A 137 -14.17 2.18 19.13
C LEU A 137 -13.28 3.23 19.78
N THR A 138 -13.46 3.44 21.08
CA THR A 138 -12.53 4.26 21.86
C THR A 138 -11.25 3.47 22.09
N GLU A 139 -10.18 4.19 22.39
CA GLU A 139 -8.89 3.58 22.72
C GLU A 139 -9.02 2.61 23.91
N GLU A 140 -9.80 2.99 24.91
CA GLU A 140 -10.06 2.13 26.07
C GLU A 140 -10.78 0.83 25.69
N GLN A 141 -11.77 0.89 24.82
CA GLN A 141 -12.46 -0.30 24.32
C GLN A 141 -11.51 -1.22 23.56
N ILE A 142 -10.62 -0.65 22.75
CA ILE A 142 -9.62 -1.43 22.01
C ILE A 142 -8.67 -2.12 23.00
N ARG A 143 -8.19 -1.40 23.99
CA ARG A 143 -7.30 -1.97 25.02
C ARG A 143 -7.98 -3.10 25.79
N GLN A 144 -9.25 -2.94 26.13
CA GLN A 144 -10.02 -3.96 26.86
C GLN A 144 -10.19 -5.22 26.00
N ARG A 145 -10.55 -5.07 24.73
CA ARG A 145 -10.65 -6.20 23.80
C ARG A 145 -9.32 -6.92 23.62
N ALA A 146 -8.23 -6.17 23.52
CA ALA A 146 -6.89 -6.74 23.43
C ALA A 146 -6.54 -7.53 24.68
N ALA A 147 -6.81 -6.99 25.86
CA ALA A 147 -6.57 -7.67 27.12
C ALA A 147 -7.34 -8.99 27.23
N ASP A 148 -8.62 -8.97 26.84
CA ASP A 148 -9.48 -10.16 26.84
C ASP A 148 -8.95 -11.24 25.88
N LEU A 149 -8.49 -10.82 24.71
CA LEU A 149 -7.95 -11.72 23.69
C LEU A 149 -6.66 -12.39 24.18
N PHE A 150 -5.77 -11.62 24.81
CA PHE A 150 -4.48 -12.14 25.28
C PHE A 150 -4.61 -13.06 26.51
N LYS A 151 -5.70 -12.93 27.28
CA LYS A 151 -5.99 -13.86 28.39
C LYS A 151 -6.36 -15.26 27.92
N GLN A 152 -6.81 -15.39 26.67
CA GLN A 152 -7.24 -16.67 26.10
C GLN A 152 -6.09 -17.42 25.40
N GLY A 153 -4.93 -16.78 25.27
CA GLY A 153 -3.80 -17.33 24.55
C GLY A 153 -2.82 -18.13 25.38
#